data_a53fe3dc6ee0ae70ba30e0e1e8936558
#
_entry.id   a53fe3dc6ee0ae70ba30e0e1e8936558
#
_cell.length_a   1.000
_cell.length_b   1.000
_cell.length_c   1.000
_cell.angle_alpha   90.00
_cell.angle_beta   90.00
_cell.angle_gamma   90.00
#
_symmetry.space_group_name_H-M   'P 1'
#
loop_
_entity.id
_entity.type
_entity.pdbx_description
1 polymer ?
#
loop_
_entity_poly.entity_id
_entity_poly.type
_entity_poly.pdbx_seq_one_letter_code
_entity_poly.pdbx_strand_id
1 'polypeptide(L)'
;MVTCIVGINWGDEGKGRVADLLSRDMDIVCRCQGTSEARHTVVNERGSFMLNQLPSGILYGGVCCIMGDGMYIQPDRLNEEITRLRDAGVDISPENLKISRRAALVLPGLTATQMRLLLETRDRLCMGDLTDVEMLAEHLNALADAFRRNGGKPNMSAWSACCRRYTALFGDYIADTGAYLYDAEHAGKRILLESQSGALRDKDFGVFPYGSPTNCLAAYTPIGAGMPGVRLSRVVGVMKAYSACHGDGPFPAEITGEEATYFRELGQEDEDGATPRRVGGFDAVASRYGVRLQGVDAIALTKLDAVSFLPQIPICVAYEVDGKRVTDFPTPSALRRAKPIYEYVDGWNCDISGCRAFADLPVQAIIYIRYLEELVGAPITYVSVGAERDAYIRDSVKAEIR
;
A
#
# COMPACT_ATOMS: atom_id res chain seq x y z
N MET A 1 6.35 5.88 -19.53
CA MET A 1 4.97 5.56 -19.07
C MET A 1 4.99 5.36 -17.55
N VAL A 2 4.11 6.06 -16.82
CA VAL A 2 4.06 6.03 -15.35
C VAL A 2 2.74 5.40 -14.89
N THR A 3 2.83 4.22 -14.28
CA THR A 3 1.70 3.50 -13.68
C THR A 3 1.76 3.64 -12.17
N CYS A 4 0.63 3.77 -11.49
CA CYS A 4 0.61 3.73 -10.04
C CYS A 4 -0.30 2.60 -9.52
N ILE A 5 0.09 2.01 -8.38
CA ILE A 5 -0.72 1.04 -7.64
C ILE A 5 -1.18 1.67 -6.33
N VAL A 6 -2.50 1.58 -6.08
CA VAL A 6 -3.14 2.17 -4.90
C VAL A 6 -4.12 1.20 -4.24
N GLY A 7 -4.35 1.36 -2.95
CA GLY A 7 -5.42 0.65 -2.25
C GLY A 7 -6.75 1.38 -2.37
N ILE A 8 -7.81 0.64 -2.65
CA ILE A 8 -9.16 1.20 -2.80
C ILE A 8 -9.82 1.43 -1.45
N ASN A 9 -9.61 0.54 -0.46
CA ASN A 9 -10.36 0.50 0.78
C ASN A 9 -9.53 0.95 2.01
N TRP A 10 -9.45 0.12 3.04
CA TRP A 10 -8.81 0.43 4.33
C TRP A 10 -7.32 0.09 4.40
N GLY A 11 -6.69 -0.29 3.31
CA GLY A 11 -5.36 -0.87 3.27
C GLY A 11 -5.44 -2.40 3.33
N ASP A 12 -4.27 -3.04 3.20
CA ASP A 12 -4.14 -4.49 3.31
C ASP A 12 -4.86 -5.29 2.22
N GLU A 13 -5.08 -4.64 1.07
CA GLU A 13 -5.76 -5.25 -0.07
C GLU A 13 -4.89 -6.24 -0.86
N GLY A 14 -3.61 -6.40 -0.49
CA GLY A 14 -2.65 -7.23 -1.23
C GLY A 14 -1.85 -6.46 -2.30
N LYS A 15 -1.70 -5.14 -2.13
CA LYS A 15 -0.95 -4.27 -3.07
C LYS A 15 0.48 -4.74 -3.35
N GLY A 16 1.21 -5.15 -2.32
CA GLY A 16 2.60 -5.62 -2.49
C GLY A 16 2.70 -6.78 -3.47
N ARG A 17 1.74 -7.69 -3.44
CA ARG A 17 1.68 -8.81 -4.36
C ARG A 17 1.33 -8.39 -5.79
N VAL A 18 0.40 -7.44 -5.96
CA VAL A 18 0.09 -6.86 -7.28
C VAL A 18 1.27 -6.03 -7.79
N ALA A 19 1.96 -5.29 -6.90
CA ALA A 19 3.17 -4.57 -7.25
C ALA A 19 4.29 -5.51 -7.71
N ASP A 20 4.49 -6.63 -7.01
CA ASP A 20 5.42 -7.67 -7.43
C ASP A 20 5.06 -8.21 -8.82
N LEU A 21 3.80 -8.58 -9.05
CA LEU A 21 3.33 -9.06 -10.35
C LEU A 21 3.63 -8.08 -11.49
N LEU A 22 3.34 -6.79 -11.27
CA LEU A 22 3.54 -5.75 -12.30
C LEU A 22 5.02 -5.35 -12.44
N SER A 23 5.83 -5.50 -11.39
CA SER A 23 7.26 -5.15 -11.39
C SER A 23 8.06 -5.91 -12.44
N ARG A 24 7.62 -7.11 -12.80
CA ARG A 24 8.24 -7.93 -13.85
C ARG A 24 8.39 -7.19 -15.18
N ASP A 25 7.43 -6.34 -15.50
CA ASP A 25 7.38 -5.63 -16.77
C ASP A 25 7.84 -4.17 -16.64
N MET A 26 8.43 -3.78 -15.50
CA MET A 26 8.87 -2.41 -15.23
C MET A 26 10.38 -2.26 -15.30
N ASP A 27 10.83 -1.06 -15.68
CA ASP A 27 12.25 -0.69 -15.63
C ASP A 27 12.61 -0.12 -14.25
N ILE A 28 11.63 0.56 -13.61
CA ILE A 28 11.80 1.22 -12.31
C ILE A 28 10.56 0.99 -11.45
N VAL A 29 10.78 0.67 -10.17
CA VAL A 29 9.72 0.63 -9.14
C VAL A 29 10.06 1.61 -8.03
N CYS A 30 9.20 2.62 -7.85
CA CYS A 30 9.37 3.64 -6.84
C CYS A 30 8.31 3.52 -5.74
N ARG A 31 8.74 3.34 -4.51
CA ARG A 31 7.87 3.46 -3.35
C ARG A 31 7.75 4.93 -2.96
N CYS A 32 6.54 5.49 -3.11
CA CYS A 32 6.32 6.93 -3.06
C CYS A 32 6.08 7.46 -1.66
N GLN A 33 5.71 6.59 -0.71
CA GLN A 33 5.32 6.97 0.64
C GLN A 33 5.39 5.80 1.58
N GLY A 34 5.34 6.09 2.86
CA GLY A 34 5.20 5.09 3.88
C GLY A 34 6.33 5.05 4.88
N THR A 35 6.12 4.21 5.88
CA THR A 35 7.02 3.96 6.99
C THR A 35 7.47 2.51 6.99
N SER A 36 8.33 2.13 7.93
CA SER A 36 8.73 0.75 8.17
C SER A 36 7.62 -0.17 8.71
N GLU A 37 6.45 0.39 9.03
CA GLU A 37 5.32 -0.40 9.55
C GLU A 37 4.51 -1.08 8.44
N ALA A 38 4.79 -0.77 7.17
CA ALA A 38 4.18 -1.48 6.06
C ALA A 38 4.64 -2.94 6.03
N ARG A 39 3.76 -3.81 5.57
CA ARG A 39 4.03 -5.22 5.37
C ARG A 39 3.54 -5.62 3.99
N HIS A 40 4.47 -5.89 3.08
CA HIS A 40 4.20 -6.41 1.74
C HIS A 40 4.78 -7.82 1.64
N THR A 41 3.92 -8.82 1.80
CA THR A 41 4.34 -10.21 1.64
C THR A 41 4.31 -10.59 0.17
N VAL A 42 5.43 -11.07 -0.33
CA VAL A 42 5.62 -11.59 -1.68
C VAL A 42 6.07 -13.03 -1.60
N VAL A 43 5.36 -13.93 -2.27
CA VAL A 43 5.71 -15.36 -2.37
C VAL A 43 6.20 -15.64 -3.78
N ASN A 44 7.42 -16.14 -3.90
CA ASN A 44 8.02 -16.53 -5.18
C ASN A 44 8.79 -17.85 -5.07
N GLU A 45 9.45 -18.26 -6.14
CA GLU A 45 10.24 -19.50 -6.21
C GLU A 45 11.40 -19.60 -5.20
N ARG A 46 11.83 -18.46 -4.62
CA ARG A 46 12.90 -18.41 -3.59
C ARG A 46 12.34 -18.44 -2.17
N GLY A 47 11.03 -18.35 -1.99
CA GLY A 47 10.37 -18.36 -0.68
C GLY A 47 9.40 -17.21 -0.46
N SER A 48 9.06 -16.98 0.80
CA SER A 48 8.19 -15.88 1.24
C SER A 48 9.03 -14.73 1.78
N PHE A 49 8.82 -13.54 1.24
CA PHE A 49 9.53 -12.31 1.61
C PHE A 49 8.56 -11.27 2.15
N MET A 50 8.84 -10.78 3.33
CA MET A 50 8.13 -9.63 3.89
C MET A 50 8.96 -8.37 3.65
N LEU A 51 8.44 -7.45 2.84
CA LEU A 51 9.04 -6.15 2.57
C LEU A 51 8.37 -5.08 3.43
N ASN A 52 9.17 -4.24 4.06
CA ASN A 52 8.70 -3.16 4.92
C ASN A 52 8.94 -1.78 4.30
N GLN A 53 10.18 -1.47 3.95
CA GLN A 53 10.57 -0.19 3.37
C GLN A 53 10.96 -0.30 1.90
N LEU A 54 11.53 -1.43 1.49
CA LEU A 54 11.97 -1.64 0.12
C LEU A 54 10.80 -1.77 -0.86
N PRO A 55 10.94 -1.24 -2.09
CA PRO A 55 9.95 -1.47 -3.16
C PRO A 55 9.86 -2.94 -3.56
N SER A 56 8.67 -3.39 -3.99
CA SER A 56 8.43 -4.79 -4.36
C SER A 56 9.28 -5.26 -5.54
N GLY A 57 9.70 -4.34 -6.42
CA GLY A 57 10.58 -4.62 -7.55
C GLY A 57 11.98 -5.11 -7.20
N ILE A 58 12.41 -4.97 -5.92
CA ILE A 58 13.77 -5.39 -5.48
C ILE A 58 14.02 -6.90 -5.65
N LEU A 59 12.97 -7.67 -5.77
CA LEU A 59 13.04 -9.11 -5.98
C LEU A 59 13.30 -9.52 -7.44
N TYR A 60 13.38 -8.55 -8.36
CA TYR A 60 13.63 -8.78 -9.78
C TYR A 60 14.99 -8.23 -10.21
N GLY A 61 15.81 -9.07 -10.84
CA GLY A 61 17.02 -8.61 -11.50
C GLY A 61 16.69 -7.65 -12.66
N GLY A 62 17.46 -6.56 -12.76
CA GLY A 62 17.30 -5.57 -13.84
C GLY A 62 16.25 -4.47 -13.57
N VAL A 63 15.53 -4.52 -12.47
CA VAL A 63 14.63 -3.45 -12.03
C VAL A 63 15.38 -2.51 -11.09
N CYS A 64 15.34 -1.20 -11.37
CA CYS A 64 15.87 -0.20 -10.45
C CYS A 64 14.79 0.17 -9.42
N CYS A 65 15.12 0.05 -8.15
CA CYS A 65 14.21 0.37 -7.04
C CYS A 65 14.52 1.74 -6.44
N ILE A 66 13.48 2.50 -6.16
CA ILE A 66 13.61 3.85 -5.60
C ILE A 66 12.76 3.99 -4.35
N MET A 67 13.39 4.48 -3.30
CA MET A 67 12.71 4.96 -2.10
C MET A 67 12.54 6.49 -2.26
N GLY A 68 11.30 6.93 -2.55
CA GLY A 68 10.99 8.29 -2.98
C GLY A 68 10.95 9.32 -1.86
N ASP A 69 10.69 10.57 -2.23
CA ASP A 69 10.69 11.76 -1.35
C ASP A 69 9.69 11.65 -0.18
N GLY A 70 8.57 10.95 -0.39
CA GLY A 70 7.50 10.78 0.61
C GLY A 70 7.75 9.65 1.61
N MET A 71 8.90 8.98 1.57
CA MET A 71 9.25 7.90 2.50
C MET A 71 9.78 8.43 3.83
N TYR A 72 9.50 7.69 4.90
CA TYR A 72 10.07 7.85 6.24
C TYR A 72 11.01 6.69 6.49
N ILE A 73 12.29 6.94 6.35
CA ILE A 73 13.33 5.90 6.41
C ILE A 73 13.76 5.69 7.87
N GLN A 74 13.63 4.46 8.33
CA GLN A 74 14.23 3.98 9.57
C GLN A 74 15.49 3.17 9.23
N PRO A 75 16.70 3.76 9.29
CA PRO A 75 17.90 3.13 8.73
C PRO A 75 18.26 1.79 9.38
N ASP A 76 18.02 1.63 10.68
CA ASP A 76 18.31 0.37 11.36
C ASP A 76 17.44 -0.76 10.80
N ARG A 77 16.13 -0.53 10.70
CA ARG A 77 15.20 -1.52 10.11
C ARG A 77 15.46 -1.73 8.62
N LEU A 78 15.84 -0.68 7.89
CA LEU A 78 16.21 -0.82 6.48
C LEU A 78 17.47 -1.70 6.31
N ASN A 79 18.46 -1.50 7.17
CA ASN A 79 19.66 -2.33 7.13
C ASN A 79 19.37 -3.81 7.45
N GLU A 80 18.51 -4.06 8.44
CA GLU A 80 18.03 -5.41 8.77
C GLU A 80 17.30 -6.05 7.58
N GLU A 81 16.42 -5.30 6.92
CA GLU A 81 15.68 -5.75 5.74
C GLU A 81 16.61 -6.07 4.57
N ILE A 82 17.56 -5.18 4.25
CA ILE A 82 18.57 -5.39 3.21
C ILE A 82 19.44 -6.62 3.53
N THR A 83 19.92 -6.75 4.77
CA THR A 83 20.77 -7.89 5.17
C THR A 83 20.01 -9.20 5.00
N ARG A 84 18.80 -9.30 5.52
CA ARG A 84 17.96 -10.50 5.37
C ARG A 84 17.71 -10.89 3.90
N LEU A 85 17.47 -9.91 3.03
CA LEU A 85 17.25 -10.19 1.61
C LEU A 85 18.53 -10.60 0.90
N ARG A 86 19.68 -10.00 1.22
CA ARG A 86 20.99 -10.41 0.69
C ARG A 86 21.35 -11.83 1.12
N ASP A 87 21.11 -12.19 2.37
CA ASP A 87 21.30 -13.55 2.89
C ASP A 87 20.43 -14.57 2.15
N ALA A 88 19.27 -14.15 1.66
CA ALA A 88 18.39 -14.95 0.81
C ALA A 88 18.76 -14.88 -0.70
N GLY A 89 19.90 -14.29 -1.05
CA GLY A 89 20.41 -14.24 -2.41
C GLY A 89 19.81 -13.15 -3.31
N VAL A 90 19.17 -12.12 -2.73
CA VAL A 90 18.71 -10.94 -3.49
C VAL A 90 19.87 -9.97 -3.65
N ASP A 91 20.19 -9.60 -4.89
CA ASP A 91 21.20 -8.59 -5.17
C ASP A 91 20.66 -7.20 -4.86
N ILE A 92 21.29 -6.48 -3.92
CA ILE A 92 20.94 -5.13 -3.52
C ILE A 92 22.20 -4.29 -3.41
N SER A 93 22.31 -3.29 -4.27
CA SER A 93 23.48 -2.42 -4.36
C SER A 93 23.06 -1.00 -4.76
N PRO A 94 23.95 0.00 -4.70
CA PRO A 94 23.65 1.35 -5.17
C PRO A 94 23.27 1.45 -6.66
N GLU A 95 23.58 0.44 -7.46
CA GLU A 95 23.22 0.36 -8.87
C GLU A 95 21.72 0.12 -9.05
N ASN A 96 21.11 -0.73 -8.21
CA ASN A 96 19.71 -1.15 -8.35
C ASN A 96 18.78 -0.65 -7.23
N LEU A 97 19.31 0.01 -6.19
CA LEU A 97 18.52 0.68 -5.15
C LEU A 97 18.99 2.12 -4.96
N LYS A 98 18.07 3.09 -5.02
CA LYS A 98 18.35 4.50 -4.75
C LYS A 98 17.42 5.02 -3.67
N ILE A 99 17.98 5.82 -2.76
CA ILE A 99 17.23 6.45 -1.67
C ILE A 99 17.20 7.95 -1.93
N SER A 100 15.99 8.53 -1.94
CA SER A 100 15.86 9.97 -2.13
C SER A 100 16.58 10.76 -1.03
N ARG A 101 17.37 11.73 -1.46
CA ARG A 101 17.95 12.70 -0.55
C ARG A 101 16.91 13.49 0.26
N ARG A 102 15.64 13.57 -0.23
CA ARG A 102 14.53 14.28 0.44
C ARG A 102 13.68 13.38 1.33
N ALA A 103 13.87 12.06 1.28
CA ALA A 103 13.19 11.15 2.18
C ALA A 103 13.52 11.47 3.64
N ALA A 104 12.50 11.43 4.50
CA ALA A 104 12.68 11.78 5.91
C ALA A 104 13.53 10.72 6.63
N LEU A 105 14.55 11.16 7.36
CA LEU A 105 15.37 10.32 8.23
C LEU A 105 14.75 10.21 9.62
N VAL A 106 14.45 9.00 10.03
CA VAL A 106 13.88 8.68 11.35
C VAL A 106 14.99 8.24 12.31
N LEU A 107 15.26 9.03 13.32
CA LEU A 107 16.24 8.68 14.36
C LEU A 107 15.64 7.72 15.40
N PRO A 108 16.47 6.85 16.01
CA PRO A 108 16.01 5.95 17.04
C PRO A 108 15.54 6.70 18.29
N GLY A 109 14.56 6.10 18.99
CA GLY A 109 14.00 6.67 20.22
C GLY A 109 12.90 7.72 20.01
N LEU A 110 12.55 8.06 18.77
CA LEU A 110 11.39 8.88 18.47
C LEU A 110 10.12 8.02 18.39
N THR A 111 9.08 8.42 19.12
CA THR A 111 7.76 7.78 19.02
C THR A 111 7.05 8.19 17.72
N ALA A 112 6.06 7.41 17.29
CA ALA A 112 5.25 7.75 16.12
C ALA A 112 4.60 9.14 16.24
N THR A 113 4.14 9.52 17.43
CA THR A 113 3.58 10.85 17.70
C THR A 113 4.62 11.95 17.57
N GLN A 114 5.81 11.74 18.13
CA GLN A 114 6.91 12.70 18.02
C GLN A 114 7.38 12.86 16.58
N MET A 115 7.49 11.75 15.87
CA MET A 115 7.78 11.76 14.43
C MET A 115 6.75 12.58 13.65
N ARG A 116 5.46 12.35 13.90
CA ARG A 116 4.38 13.09 13.24
C ARG A 116 4.51 14.60 13.47
N LEU A 117 4.75 15.03 14.71
CA LEU A 117 4.95 16.44 15.03
C LEU A 117 6.16 17.05 14.32
N LEU A 118 7.26 16.31 14.25
CA LEU A 118 8.49 16.75 13.57
C LEU A 118 8.34 16.81 12.05
N LEU A 119 7.49 15.97 11.46
CA LEU A 119 7.21 15.95 10.02
C LEU A 119 6.36 17.12 9.56
N GLU A 120 5.50 17.63 10.43
CA GLU A 120 4.69 18.83 10.17
C GLU A 120 5.50 20.12 10.33
N THR A 121 6.69 20.05 10.94
CA THR A 121 7.61 21.18 11.10
C THR A 121 8.68 21.18 10.00
N ARG A 122 9.33 22.32 9.80
CA ARG A 122 10.48 22.44 8.90
C ARG A 122 11.77 21.84 9.49
N ASP A 123 11.70 21.32 10.71
CA ASP A 123 12.84 20.85 11.50
C ASP A 123 13.10 19.34 11.32
N ARG A 124 12.75 18.77 10.16
CA ARG A 124 12.98 17.35 9.86
C ARG A 124 14.40 17.14 9.34
N LEU A 125 14.97 15.98 9.67
CA LEU A 125 16.15 15.45 8.98
C LEU A 125 15.73 14.71 7.72
N CYS A 126 16.54 14.85 6.67
CA CYS A 126 16.40 14.10 5.43
C CYS A 126 17.61 13.16 5.24
N MET A 127 17.46 12.13 4.41
CA MET A 127 18.56 11.22 4.09
C MET A 127 19.74 11.96 3.46
N GLY A 128 19.50 13.01 2.67
CA GLY A 128 20.54 13.85 2.07
C GLY A 128 21.46 14.55 3.08
N ASP A 129 20.97 14.86 4.27
CA ASP A 129 21.78 15.47 5.33
C ASP A 129 22.94 14.58 5.76
N LEU A 130 22.80 13.26 5.59
CA LEU A 130 23.87 12.31 5.90
C LEU A 130 25.11 12.47 4.99
N THR A 131 24.97 13.11 3.85
CA THR A 131 26.04 13.33 2.88
C THR A 131 26.60 14.75 2.90
N ASP A 132 26.06 15.63 3.77
CA ASP A 132 26.47 17.02 3.98
C ASP A 132 26.69 17.29 5.46
N VAL A 133 27.94 17.32 5.88
CA VAL A 133 28.33 17.41 7.31
C VAL A 133 27.89 18.73 7.95
N GLU A 134 27.94 19.84 7.20
CA GLU A 134 27.55 21.16 7.72
C GLU A 134 26.04 21.25 7.90
N MET A 135 25.28 20.86 6.88
CA MET A 135 23.83 20.80 6.93
C MET A 135 23.32 19.81 7.98
N LEU A 136 23.97 18.64 8.12
CA LEU A 136 23.62 17.66 9.14
C LEU A 136 23.71 18.24 10.56
N ALA A 137 24.78 18.99 10.86
CA ALA A 137 24.96 19.59 12.19
C ALA A 137 23.89 20.65 12.48
N GLU A 138 23.56 21.49 11.50
CA GLU A 138 22.52 22.52 11.60
C GLU A 138 21.14 21.89 11.82
N HIS A 139 20.74 20.97 10.93
CA HIS A 139 19.42 20.34 10.99
C HIS A 139 19.26 19.44 12.23
N LEU A 140 20.33 18.78 12.68
CA LEU A 140 20.29 17.99 13.90
C LEU A 140 20.05 18.84 15.15
N ASN A 141 20.64 20.06 15.21
CA ASN A 141 20.38 21.02 16.28
C ASN A 141 18.94 21.56 16.21
N ALA A 142 18.45 21.93 15.02
CA ALA A 142 17.07 22.38 14.83
C ALA A 142 16.07 21.33 15.26
N LEU A 143 16.29 20.05 14.88
CA LEU A 143 15.49 18.91 15.31
C LEU A 143 15.51 18.75 16.84
N ALA A 144 16.67 18.88 17.48
CA ALA A 144 16.80 18.77 18.92
C ALA A 144 16.03 19.87 19.63
N ASP A 145 16.06 21.10 19.11
CA ASP A 145 15.31 22.23 19.65
C ASP A 145 13.80 22.05 19.48
N ALA A 146 13.36 21.55 18.32
CA ALA A 146 11.96 21.19 18.11
C ALA A 146 11.51 20.08 19.08
N PHE A 147 12.35 19.09 19.30
CA PHE A 147 12.07 17.99 20.23
C PHE A 147 11.97 18.47 21.68
N ARG A 148 12.85 19.42 22.12
CA ARG A 148 12.78 20.06 23.44
C ARG A 148 11.49 20.87 23.62
N ARG A 149 11.10 21.66 22.60
CA ARG A 149 9.83 22.44 22.62
C ARG A 149 8.61 21.56 22.84
N ASN A 150 8.67 20.30 22.39
CA ASN A 150 7.61 19.29 22.57
C ASN A 150 7.82 18.40 23.81
N GLY A 151 8.62 18.84 24.79
CA GLY A 151 8.83 18.13 26.07
C GLY A 151 9.78 16.94 26.00
N GLY A 152 10.46 16.73 24.86
CA GLY A 152 11.44 15.65 24.67
C GLY A 152 12.82 16.01 25.23
N LYS A 153 13.64 14.98 25.43
CA LYS A 153 15.05 15.12 25.86
C LYS A 153 15.95 14.50 24.76
N PRO A 154 16.49 15.31 23.83
CA PRO A 154 17.31 14.78 22.76
C PRO A 154 18.66 14.26 23.29
N ASN A 155 19.06 13.10 22.80
CA ASN A 155 20.40 12.57 23.05
C ASN A 155 21.29 12.86 21.84
N MET A 156 21.87 14.05 21.82
CA MET A 156 22.71 14.53 20.70
C MET A 156 23.90 13.62 20.40
N SER A 157 24.54 13.07 21.42
CA SER A 157 25.67 12.16 21.25
C SER A 157 25.24 10.88 20.53
N ALA A 158 24.13 10.27 20.98
CA ALA A 158 23.58 9.08 20.33
C ALA A 158 23.11 9.38 18.91
N TRP A 159 22.39 10.49 18.68
CA TRP A 159 21.90 10.87 17.36
C TRP A 159 23.05 11.11 16.38
N SER A 160 24.10 11.84 16.80
CA SER A 160 25.30 12.08 15.96
C SER A 160 26.05 10.78 15.65
N ALA A 161 26.13 9.85 16.61
CA ALA A 161 26.74 8.54 16.40
C ALA A 161 25.92 7.70 15.38
N CYS A 162 24.59 7.71 15.49
CA CYS A 162 23.70 7.07 14.52
C CYS A 162 23.88 7.67 13.12
N CYS A 163 23.88 8.99 12.96
CA CYS A 163 24.07 9.64 11.67
C CYS A 163 25.38 9.22 11.01
N ARG A 164 26.51 9.22 11.74
CA ARG A 164 27.79 8.73 11.18
C ARG A 164 27.71 7.28 10.70
N ARG A 165 27.07 6.41 11.47
CA ARG A 165 26.86 5.01 11.06
C ARG A 165 25.98 4.91 9.81
N TYR A 166 24.91 5.70 9.75
CA TYR A 166 23.98 5.71 8.60
C TYR A 166 24.63 6.26 7.34
N THR A 167 25.52 7.26 7.46
CA THR A 167 26.35 7.73 6.35
C THR A 167 27.19 6.59 5.78
N ALA A 168 27.84 5.82 6.64
CA ALA A 168 28.68 4.68 6.20
C ALA A 168 27.85 3.54 5.56
N LEU A 169 26.58 3.35 5.99
CA LEU A 169 25.73 2.29 5.46
C LEU A 169 25.00 2.69 4.16
N PHE A 170 24.60 3.94 4.05
CA PHE A 170 23.66 4.36 3.01
C PHE A 170 24.13 5.50 2.13
N GLY A 171 25.30 6.11 2.41
CA GLY A 171 25.78 7.26 1.67
C GLY A 171 25.77 7.05 0.15
N ASP A 172 26.23 5.90 -0.31
CA ASP A 172 26.31 5.54 -1.74
C ASP A 172 24.92 5.29 -2.39
N TYR A 173 23.88 5.04 -1.57
CA TYR A 173 22.51 4.84 -2.07
C TYR A 173 21.75 6.17 -2.22
N ILE A 174 22.20 7.24 -1.55
CA ILE A 174 21.51 8.53 -1.52
C ILE A 174 21.70 9.26 -2.84
N ALA A 175 20.59 9.64 -3.47
CA ALA A 175 20.61 10.26 -4.79
C ALA A 175 19.51 11.34 -4.95
N ASP A 176 19.63 12.17 -5.98
CA ASP A 176 18.52 12.97 -6.49
C ASP A 176 17.58 12.08 -7.31
N THR A 177 16.71 11.35 -6.61
CA THR A 177 15.79 10.40 -7.24
C THR A 177 14.75 11.09 -8.11
N GLY A 178 14.38 12.34 -7.79
CA GLY A 178 13.46 13.12 -8.60
C GLY A 178 14.03 13.42 -9.99
N ALA A 179 15.30 13.89 -10.06
CA ALA A 179 15.99 14.09 -11.33
C ALA A 179 16.16 12.77 -12.10
N TYR A 180 16.56 11.70 -11.42
CA TYR A 180 16.72 10.37 -12.03
C TYR A 180 15.40 9.87 -12.65
N LEU A 181 14.29 10.00 -11.93
CA LEU A 181 12.97 9.57 -12.42
C LEU A 181 12.48 10.45 -13.57
N TYR A 182 12.76 11.75 -13.52
CA TYR A 182 12.43 12.68 -14.60
C TYR A 182 13.15 12.28 -15.91
N ASP A 183 14.45 12.05 -15.83
CA ASP A 183 15.24 11.62 -16.99
C ASP A 183 14.78 10.26 -17.53
N ALA A 184 14.47 9.32 -16.64
CA ALA A 184 13.95 8.01 -17.00
C ALA A 184 12.59 8.08 -17.69
N GLU A 185 11.68 8.95 -17.24
CA GLU A 185 10.36 9.16 -17.85
C GLU A 185 10.52 9.72 -19.26
N HIS A 186 11.39 10.73 -19.44
CA HIS A 186 11.71 11.30 -20.78
C HIS A 186 12.42 10.31 -21.69
N ALA A 187 13.19 9.38 -21.15
CA ALA A 187 13.77 8.26 -21.89
C ALA A 187 12.75 7.14 -22.21
N GLY A 188 11.47 7.32 -21.90
CA GLY A 188 10.41 6.37 -22.18
C GLY A 188 10.40 5.12 -21.30
N LYS A 189 11.09 5.14 -20.16
CA LYS A 189 11.11 4.02 -19.21
C LYS A 189 9.74 3.76 -18.61
N ARG A 190 9.47 2.50 -18.28
CA ARG A 190 8.25 2.06 -17.58
C ARG A 190 8.49 2.18 -16.08
N ILE A 191 7.75 3.07 -15.44
CA ILE A 191 7.88 3.40 -14.02
C ILE A 191 6.62 2.97 -13.31
N LEU A 192 6.78 2.21 -12.22
CA LEU A 192 5.71 1.84 -11.31
C LEU A 192 5.85 2.64 -10.01
N LEU A 193 4.81 3.37 -9.65
CA LEU A 193 4.72 4.08 -8.37
C LEU A 193 3.89 3.23 -7.41
N GLU A 194 4.55 2.72 -6.36
CA GLU A 194 3.95 1.86 -5.34
C GLU A 194 3.49 2.70 -4.15
N SER A 195 2.16 2.76 -3.92
CA SER A 195 1.54 3.43 -2.78
C SER A 195 1.40 2.48 -1.59
N GLN A 196 1.19 3.05 -0.41
CA GLN A 196 0.92 2.34 0.83
C GLN A 196 -0.48 2.68 1.36
N SER A 197 -1.05 1.80 2.20
CA SER A 197 -2.37 1.95 2.80
C SER A 197 -3.50 1.95 1.75
N GLY A 198 -4.66 2.53 2.03
CA GLY A 198 -5.81 2.59 1.15
C GLY A 198 -6.53 3.93 1.25
N ALA A 199 -7.40 4.23 0.29
CA ALA A 199 -8.09 5.52 0.18
C ALA A 199 -8.83 5.94 1.46
N LEU A 200 -9.44 4.97 2.16
CA LEU A 200 -10.18 5.24 3.40
C LEU A 200 -9.28 5.52 4.61
N ARG A 201 -7.96 5.33 4.46
CA ARG A 201 -6.93 5.68 5.45
C ARG A 201 -6.16 6.93 5.06
N ASP A 202 -6.52 7.59 3.97
CA ASP A 202 -5.87 8.85 3.55
C ASP A 202 -5.98 9.91 4.64
N LYS A 203 -4.94 10.74 4.77
CA LYS A 203 -4.85 11.81 5.77
C LYS A 203 -6.00 12.80 5.67
N ASP A 204 -6.37 13.18 4.44
CA ASP A 204 -7.32 14.27 4.17
C ASP A 204 -8.71 13.77 3.77
N PHE A 205 -8.79 12.64 3.05
CA PHE A 205 -10.01 12.10 2.46
C PHE A 205 -10.49 10.79 3.13
N GLY A 206 -9.70 10.24 4.03
CA GLY A 206 -10.05 9.01 4.75
C GLY A 206 -11.05 9.23 5.87
N VAL A 207 -11.30 8.18 6.64
CA VAL A 207 -12.27 8.19 7.75
C VAL A 207 -11.63 8.81 8.99
N PHE A 208 -11.76 10.12 9.15
CA PHE A 208 -11.23 10.84 10.31
C PHE A 208 -11.91 10.41 11.63
N PRO A 209 -11.19 10.22 12.76
CA PRO A 209 -9.73 10.39 12.96
C PRO A 209 -8.90 9.11 12.72
N TYR A 210 -9.46 8.10 12.09
CA TYR A 210 -8.88 6.76 11.92
C TYR A 210 -7.97 6.62 10.68
N GLY A 211 -7.60 7.75 10.06
CA GLY A 211 -6.68 7.79 8.92
C GLY A 211 -5.22 7.56 9.31
N SER A 212 -4.38 7.31 8.33
CA SER A 212 -2.93 7.32 8.46
C SER A 212 -2.41 8.76 8.49
N PRO A 213 -1.18 9.02 8.96
CA PRO A 213 -0.59 10.35 8.91
C PRO A 213 -0.14 10.78 7.50
N THR A 214 -0.30 9.93 6.50
CA THR A 214 0.17 10.14 5.13
C THR A 214 -0.97 10.20 4.12
N ASN A 215 -0.72 10.88 3.00
CA ASN A 215 -1.65 10.82 1.87
C ASN A 215 -1.47 9.49 1.13
N CYS A 216 -2.59 8.82 0.85
CA CYS A 216 -2.65 7.47 0.27
C CYS A 216 -3.27 7.46 -1.13
N LEU A 217 -3.57 8.63 -1.69
CA LEU A 217 -4.23 8.76 -2.99
C LEU A 217 -3.23 8.72 -4.15
N ALA A 218 -3.70 8.24 -5.31
CA ALA A 218 -2.94 8.20 -6.55
C ALA A 218 -2.34 9.56 -6.90
N ALA A 219 -3.10 10.64 -6.70
CA ALA A 219 -2.65 12.02 -6.93
C ALA A 219 -1.39 12.43 -6.14
N TYR A 220 -1.14 11.79 -5.00
CA TYR A 220 0.06 12.04 -4.20
C TYR A 220 1.28 11.25 -4.68
N THR A 221 1.10 10.15 -5.39
CA THR A 221 2.22 9.26 -5.74
C THR A 221 3.31 9.94 -6.56
N PRO A 222 3.01 10.83 -7.56
CA PRO A 222 4.04 11.62 -8.23
C PRO A 222 4.78 12.57 -7.30
N ILE A 223 4.07 13.20 -6.35
CA ILE A 223 4.67 14.11 -5.36
C ILE A 223 5.64 13.33 -4.47
N GLY A 224 5.18 12.19 -3.94
CA GLY A 224 5.99 11.32 -3.09
C GLY A 224 7.16 10.65 -3.82
N ALA A 225 7.09 10.51 -5.12
CA ALA A 225 8.19 10.03 -5.95
C ALA A 225 9.25 11.12 -6.26
N GLY A 226 8.91 12.41 -6.04
CA GLY A 226 9.75 13.55 -6.43
C GLY A 226 9.51 14.04 -7.86
N MET A 227 8.37 13.69 -8.48
CA MET A 227 7.96 14.03 -9.85
C MET A 227 6.60 14.77 -9.87
N PRO A 228 6.42 15.89 -9.16
CA PRO A 228 5.10 16.49 -8.95
C PRO A 228 4.37 16.94 -10.24
N GLY A 229 5.10 17.14 -11.32
CA GLY A 229 4.56 17.54 -12.63
C GLY A 229 4.20 16.39 -13.56
N VAL A 230 4.49 15.14 -13.19
CA VAL A 230 4.23 13.99 -14.07
C VAL A 230 2.74 13.61 -14.06
N ARG A 231 2.23 13.20 -15.23
CA ARG A 231 0.89 12.63 -15.34
C ARG A 231 0.96 11.11 -15.23
N LEU A 232 0.08 10.54 -14.41
CA LEU A 232 -0.10 9.09 -14.37
C LEU A 232 -0.70 8.63 -15.70
N SER A 233 -0.06 7.65 -16.32
CA SER A 233 -0.59 7.01 -17.53
C SER A 233 -1.66 5.98 -17.19
N ARG A 234 -1.59 5.39 -15.97
CA ARG A 234 -2.53 4.37 -15.51
C ARG A 234 -2.55 4.32 -13.97
N VAL A 235 -3.74 4.16 -13.41
CA VAL A 235 -3.98 3.92 -11.99
C VAL A 235 -4.59 2.53 -11.81
N VAL A 236 -3.84 1.63 -11.16
CA VAL A 236 -4.30 0.28 -10.80
C VAL A 236 -4.75 0.29 -9.35
N GLY A 237 -6.06 0.18 -9.13
CA GLY A 237 -6.63 0.05 -7.80
C GLY A 237 -6.64 -1.40 -7.34
N VAL A 238 -6.31 -1.66 -6.08
CA VAL A 238 -6.35 -3.00 -5.51
C VAL A 238 -7.48 -3.08 -4.48
N MET A 239 -8.30 -4.13 -4.56
CA MET A 239 -9.34 -4.44 -3.58
C MET A 239 -9.45 -5.95 -3.36
N LYS A 240 -9.93 -6.38 -2.20
CA LYS A 240 -10.25 -7.78 -1.91
C LYS A 240 -11.65 -8.15 -2.40
N ALA A 241 -11.90 -9.42 -2.64
CA ALA A 241 -13.23 -9.94 -2.94
C ALA A 241 -14.20 -9.88 -1.74
N TYR A 242 -13.76 -9.46 -0.58
CA TYR A 242 -14.52 -9.16 0.63
C TYR A 242 -13.87 -7.97 1.32
N SER A 243 -14.45 -7.45 2.39
CA SER A 243 -13.87 -6.32 3.12
C SER A 243 -13.07 -6.80 4.32
N ALA A 244 -11.89 -6.20 4.51
CA ALA A 244 -11.09 -6.37 5.72
C ALA A 244 -10.56 -5.01 6.20
N CYS A 245 -10.48 -4.84 7.51
CA CYS A 245 -10.03 -3.61 8.13
C CYS A 245 -9.13 -3.92 9.33
N HIS A 246 -7.97 -3.28 9.39
CA HIS A 246 -7.10 -3.34 10.56
C HIS A 246 -7.29 -2.11 11.44
N GLY A 247 -7.32 -2.30 12.76
CA GLY A 247 -7.48 -1.21 13.74
C GLY A 247 -8.90 -0.68 13.86
N ASP A 248 -9.01 0.45 14.54
CA ASP A 248 -10.29 1.06 14.93
C ASP A 248 -10.96 1.84 13.80
N GLY A 249 -12.20 2.22 14.07
CA GLY A 249 -13.01 3.08 13.21
C GLY A 249 -14.29 2.41 12.72
N PRO A 250 -15.19 3.18 12.11
CA PRO A 250 -16.41 2.65 11.53
C PRO A 250 -16.11 1.70 10.36
N PHE A 251 -16.74 0.55 10.41
CA PHE A 251 -16.68 -0.46 9.36
C PHE A 251 -18.08 -1.06 9.18
N PRO A 252 -18.96 -0.41 8.40
CA PRO A 252 -20.39 -0.78 8.33
C PRO A 252 -20.64 -2.21 7.87
N ALA A 253 -19.84 -2.72 6.95
CA ALA A 253 -19.97 -4.09 6.44
C ALA A 253 -19.35 -5.16 7.37
N GLU A 254 -18.99 -4.82 8.62
CA GLU A 254 -18.38 -5.75 9.55
C GLU A 254 -19.32 -6.89 9.92
N ILE A 255 -18.79 -8.11 9.85
CA ILE A 255 -19.41 -9.34 10.33
C ILE A 255 -18.75 -9.72 11.66
N THR A 256 -19.52 -10.25 12.58
CA THR A 256 -19.06 -10.62 13.93
C THR A 256 -19.42 -12.08 14.27
N GLY A 257 -18.86 -12.60 15.37
CA GLY A 257 -19.16 -13.95 15.82
C GLY A 257 -18.50 -15.05 14.99
N GLU A 258 -19.14 -16.20 14.91
CA GLU A 258 -18.61 -17.39 14.21
C GLU A 258 -18.41 -17.16 12.71
N GLU A 259 -19.30 -16.40 12.08
CA GLU A 259 -19.18 -16.05 10.67
C GLU A 259 -17.91 -15.24 10.39
N ALA A 260 -17.56 -14.28 11.26
CA ALA A 260 -16.32 -13.54 11.14
C ALA A 260 -15.08 -14.42 11.29
N THR A 261 -15.14 -15.41 12.19
CA THR A 261 -14.05 -16.38 12.35
C THR A 261 -13.86 -17.19 11.07
N TYR A 262 -14.96 -17.66 10.47
CA TYR A 262 -14.93 -18.38 9.20
C TYR A 262 -14.34 -17.52 8.07
N PHE A 263 -14.75 -16.25 7.95
CA PHE A 263 -14.17 -15.33 6.95
C PHE A 263 -12.66 -15.11 7.17
N ARG A 264 -12.21 -14.99 8.42
CA ARG A 264 -10.77 -14.83 8.73
C ARG A 264 -9.97 -16.06 8.35
N GLU A 265 -10.48 -17.26 8.66
CA GLU A 265 -9.85 -18.53 8.29
C GLU A 265 -9.72 -18.66 6.79
N LEU A 266 -10.80 -18.47 6.02
CA LEU A 266 -10.79 -18.49 4.56
C LEU A 266 -9.84 -17.46 3.96
N GLY A 267 -9.85 -16.25 4.52
CA GLY A 267 -9.02 -15.14 4.06
C GLY A 267 -7.57 -15.17 4.57
N GLN A 268 -7.22 -16.12 5.47
CA GLN A 268 -5.93 -16.14 6.16
C GLN A 268 -5.60 -14.77 6.79
N GLU A 269 -6.58 -14.19 7.50
CA GLU A 269 -6.49 -12.83 8.05
C GLU A 269 -5.93 -12.82 9.49
N ASP A 270 -5.77 -13.98 10.12
CA ASP A 270 -5.15 -14.13 11.43
C ASP A 270 -3.65 -14.38 11.25
N GLU A 271 -2.85 -13.31 11.25
CA GLU A 271 -1.40 -13.39 11.21
C GLU A 271 -0.79 -13.16 12.60
N ASP A 272 0.02 -14.11 13.05
CA ASP A 272 1.09 -14.02 14.07
C ASP A 272 0.77 -13.24 15.36
N GLY A 273 -0.29 -13.60 16.09
CA GLY A 273 -0.51 -13.11 17.45
C GLY A 273 -0.88 -11.62 17.55
N ALA A 274 -1.13 -10.96 16.44
CA ALA A 274 -1.68 -9.61 16.39
C ALA A 274 -3.20 -9.64 16.67
N THR A 275 -3.81 -8.49 16.92
CA THR A 275 -5.27 -8.36 17.00
C THR A 275 -5.89 -8.87 15.71
N PRO A 276 -6.87 -9.82 15.77
CA PRO A 276 -7.52 -10.35 14.58
C PRO A 276 -8.10 -9.24 13.71
N ARG A 277 -7.93 -9.37 12.40
CA ARG A 277 -8.53 -8.39 11.45
C ARG A 277 -10.04 -8.44 11.52
N ARG A 278 -10.63 -7.27 11.43
CA ARG A 278 -12.07 -7.10 11.25
C ARG A 278 -12.39 -7.43 9.79
N VAL A 279 -13.38 -8.28 9.58
CA VAL A 279 -13.79 -8.78 8.27
C VAL A 279 -15.27 -8.54 8.02
N GLY A 280 -15.67 -8.51 6.77
CA GLY A 280 -17.06 -8.31 6.40
C GLY A 280 -17.34 -8.65 4.94
N GLY A 281 -18.60 -8.63 4.55
CA GLY A 281 -18.99 -8.76 3.15
C GLY A 281 -18.34 -7.70 2.28
N PHE A 282 -18.36 -7.87 0.97
CA PHE A 282 -17.82 -6.87 0.06
C PHE A 282 -18.59 -5.55 0.22
N ASP A 283 -17.90 -4.47 0.59
CA ASP A 283 -18.50 -3.15 0.77
C ASP A 283 -18.43 -2.33 -0.53
N ALA A 284 -19.51 -2.39 -1.31
CA ALA A 284 -19.58 -1.69 -2.60
C ALA A 284 -19.64 -0.17 -2.43
N VAL A 285 -20.21 0.33 -1.34
CA VAL A 285 -20.31 1.78 -1.07
C VAL A 285 -18.92 2.36 -0.79
N ALA A 286 -18.18 1.71 0.11
CA ALA A 286 -16.81 2.09 0.44
C ALA A 286 -15.87 1.93 -0.76
N SER A 287 -15.99 0.82 -1.51
CA SER A 287 -15.14 0.55 -2.67
C SER A 287 -15.37 1.55 -3.81
N ARG A 288 -16.64 1.89 -4.12
CA ARG A 288 -16.97 2.92 -5.12
C ARG A 288 -16.42 4.29 -4.73
N TYR A 289 -16.49 4.66 -3.46
CA TYR A 289 -15.89 5.89 -2.96
C TYR A 289 -14.37 5.89 -3.15
N GLY A 290 -13.69 4.81 -2.80
CA GLY A 290 -12.25 4.66 -3.00
C GLY A 290 -11.84 4.68 -4.47
N VAL A 291 -12.58 3.99 -5.35
CA VAL A 291 -12.36 4.03 -6.82
C VAL A 291 -12.43 5.45 -7.34
N ARG A 292 -13.43 6.22 -6.92
CA ARG A 292 -13.60 7.63 -7.32
C ARG A 292 -12.46 8.51 -6.80
N LEU A 293 -12.05 8.36 -5.55
CA LEU A 293 -10.95 9.14 -4.96
C LEU A 293 -9.61 8.86 -5.64
N GLN A 294 -9.38 7.61 -6.00
CA GLN A 294 -8.13 7.18 -6.62
C GLN A 294 -8.07 7.46 -8.13
N GLY A 295 -9.23 7.70 -8.77
CA GLY A 295 -9.28 7.83 -10.23
C GLY A 295 -8.82 6.54 -10.92
N VAL A 296 -9.36 5.39 -10.49
CA VAL A 296 -8.93 4.06 -10.93
C VAL A 296 -9.28 3.81 -12.39
N ASP A 297 -8.30 3.40 -13.19
CA ASP A 297 -8.48 2.95 -14.58
C ASP A 297 -8.72 1.45 -14.68
N ALA A 298 -8.13 0.69 -13.76
CA ALA A 298 -8.20 -0.78 -13.73
C ALA A 298 -8.11 -1.31 -12.30
N ILE A 299 -8.82 -2.40 -12.01
CA ILE A 299 -8.82 -3.02 -10.68
C ILE A 299 -8.09 -4.35 -10.73
N ALA A 300 -7.28 -4.59 -9.70
CA ALA A 300 -6.79 -5.90 -9.32
C ALA A 300 -7.63 -6.41 -8.13
N LEU A 301 -8.46 -7.41 -8.38
CA LEU A 301 -9.26 -8.09 -7.36
C LEU A 301 -8.44 -9.22 -6.73
N THR A 302 -8.21 -9.14 -5.43
CA THR A 302 -7.45 -10.12 -4.68
C THR A 302 -8.35 -11.02 -3.84
N LYS A 303 -7.85 -12.20 -3.45
CA LYS A 303 -8.55 -13.11 -2.53
C LYS A 303 -9.91 -13.60 -3.06
N LEU A 304 -10.07 -13.81 -4.38
CA LEU A 304 -11.28 -14.42 -4.91
C LEU A 304 -11.45 -15.87 -4.42
N ASP A 305 -10.35 -16.57 -4.28
CA ASP A 305 -10.26 -17.91 -3.70
C ASP A 305 -10.83 -18.01 -2.26
N ALA A 306 -10.67 -16.96 -1.47
CA ALA A 306 -11.16 -16.94 -0.08
C ALA A 306 -12.69 -17.01 0.05
N VAL A 307 -13.44 -16.63 -0.97
CA VAL A 307 -14.91 -16.69 -0.95
C VAL A 307 -15.47 -17.90 -1.71
N SER A 308 -14.61 -18.80 -2.21
CA SER A 308 -14.97 -19.93 -3.07
C SER A 308 -15.98 -20.88 -2.45
N PHE A 309 -15.92 -21.11 -1.14
CA PHE A 309 -16.74 -22.10 -0.44
C PHE A 309 -17.89 -21.49 0.35
N LEU A 310 -18.14 -20.18 0.20
CA LEU A 310 -19.35 -19.55 0.73
C LEU A 310 -20.55 -19.97 -0.12
N PRO A 311 -21.64 -20.48 0.48
CA PRO A 311 -22.85 -20.83 -0.29
C PRO A 311 -23.51 -19.60 -0.91
N GLN A 312 -23.47 -18.50 -0.20
CA GLN A 312 -23.87 -17.17 -0.67
C GLN A 312 -22.87 -16.13 -0.19
N ILE A 313 -22.51 -15.19 -1.09
CA ILE A 313 -21.51 -14.17 -0.83
C ILE A 313 -22.23 -12.86 -0.52
N PRO A 314 -22.05 -12.27 0.69
CA PRO A 314 -22.68 -11.00 1.06
C PRO A 314 -21.99 -9.81 0.38
N ILE A 315 -22.81 -8.94 -0.23
CA ILE A 315 -22.37 -7.67 -0.84
C ILE A 315 -23.17 -6.54 -0.19
N CYS A 316 -22.49 -5.65 0.51
CA CYS A 316 -23.09 -4.44 1.07
C CYS A 316 -23.27 -3.39 -0.05
N VAL A 317 -24.47 -3.30 -0.61
CA VAL A 317 -24.80 -2.44 -1.76
C VAL A 317 -25.23 -1.03 -1.36
N ALA A 318 -25.64 -0.83 -0.11
CA ALA A 318 -26.04 0.46 0.45
C ALA A 318 -25.90 0.43 1.99
N TYR A 319 -26.00 1.59 2.61
CA TYR A 319 -26.14 1.70 4.06
C TYR A 319 -27.53 2.21 4.42
N GLU A 320 -28.01 1.83 5.61
CA GLU A 320 -29.10 2.50 6.30
C GLU A 320 -28.49 3.47 7.31
N VAL A 321 -28.78 4.76 7.17
CA VAL A 321 -28.35 5.81 8.09
C VAL A 321 -29.61 6.59 8.54
N ASP A 322 -29.91 6.53 9.85
CA ASP A 322 -31.05 7.21 10.43
C ASP A 322 -32.41 6.88 9.72
N GLY A 323 -32.58 5.60 9.34
CA GLY A 323 -33.76 5.08 8.62
C GLY A 323 -33.83 5.39 7.14
N LYS A 324 -32.75 5.93 6.54
CA LYS A 324 -32.69 6.24 5.12
C LYS A 324 -31.65 5.35 4.43
N ARG A 325 -32.00 4.84 3.25
CA ARG A 325 -31.05 4.14 2.37
C ARG A 325 -30.08 5.16 1.74
N VAL A 326 -28.79 4.94 1.91
CA VAL A 326 -27.71 5.78 1.40
C VAL A 326 -26.76 4.93 0.56
N THR A 327 -26.47 5.38 -0.66
CA THR A 327 -25.56 4.71 -1.60
C THR A 327 -24.23 5.44 -1.76
N ASP A 328 -24.17 6.72 -1.39
CA ASP A 328 -22.90 7.46 -1.32
C ASP A 328 -22.22 7.26 0.02
N PHE A 329 -20.89 7.31 0.03
CA PHE A 329 -20.10 7.15 1.25
C PHE A 329 -20.37 8.33 2.20
N PRO A 330 -20.88 8.10 3.42
CA PRO A 330 -21.33 9.17 4.29
C PRO A 330 -20.19 9.84 5.04
N THR A 331 -20.51 10.95 5.72
CA THR A 331 -19.55 11.62 6.62
C THR A 331 -19.13 10.66 7.77
N PRO A 332 -17.95 10.86 8.40
CA PRO A 332 -17.48 10.00 9.48
C PRO A 332 -18.50 9.87 10.65
N SER A 333 -19.24 10.93 10.96
CA SER A 333 -20.28 10.90 11.99
C SER A 333 -21.48 10.02 11.60
N ALA A 334 -21.93 10.10 10.35
CA ALA A 334 -23.01 9.28 9.84
C ALA A 334 -22.56 7.82 9.65
N LEU A 335 -21.33 7.60 9.25
CA LEU A 335 -20.73 6.27 9.06
C LEU A 335 -20.74 5.44 10.36
N ARG A 336 -20.58 6.08 11.52
CA ARG A 336 -20.68 5.41 12.83
C ARG A 336 -22.07 4.84 13.13
N ARG A 337 -23.12 5.35 12.49
CA ARG A 337 -24.51 4.91 12.65
C ARG A 337 -24.99 4.08 11.47
N ALA A 338 -24.16 3.95 10.45
CA ALA A 338 -24.50 3.20 9.26
C ALA A 338 -24.65 1.72 9.56
N LYS A 339 -25.70 1.12 9.03
CA LYS A 339 -25.94 -0.33 9.02
C LYS A 339 -25.87 -0.82 7.59
N PRO A 340 -25.25 -1.98 7.33
CA PRO A 340 -25.15 -2.50 5.98
C PRO A 340 -26.52 -2.96 5.47
N ILE A 341 -26.78 -2.72 4.18
CA ILE A 341 -27.87 -3.34 3.43
C ILE A 341 -27.20 -4.33 2.47
N TYR A 342 -27.39 -5.62 2.75
CA TYR A 342 -26.78 -6.69 1.98
C TYR A 342 -27.66 -7.20 0.87
N GLU A 343 -27.06 -7.50 -0.28
CA GLU A 343 -27.54 -8.42 -1.28
C GLU A 343 -26.62 -9.65 -1.27
N TYR A 344 -27.16 -10.79 -1.64
CA TYR A 344 -26.44 -12.06 -1.64
C TYR A 344 -26.40 -12.61 -3.05
N VAL A 345 -25.23 -13.07 -3.47
CA VAL A 345 -25.03 -13.77 -4.73
C VAL A 345 -24.60 -15.20 -4.46
N ASP A 346 -24.99 -16.12 -5.33
CA ASP A 346 -24.63 -17.52 -5.18
C ASP A 346 -23.10 -17.71 -5.31
N GLY A 347 -22.53 -18.47 -4.38
CA GLY A 347 -21.15 -18.92 -4.46
C GLY A 347 -20.97 -20.03 -5.47
N TRP A 348 -19.72 -20.40 -5.74
CA TRP A 348 -19.39 -21.46 -6.73
C TRP A 348 -18.95 -22.78 -6.09
N ASN A 349 -18.71 -22.81 -4.81
CA ASN A 349 -18.42 -24.00 -3.99
C ASN A 349 -17.41 -24.98 -4.63
N CYS A 350 -16.35 -24.47 -5.23
CA CYS A 350 -15.24 -25.25 -5.73
C CYS A 350 -13.92 -24.48 -5.68
N ASP A 351 -12.81 -25.21 -5.66
CA ASP A 351 -11.47 -24.63 -5.72
C ASP A 351 -11.20 -24.02 -7.11
N ILE A 352 -10.74 -22.77 -7.11
CA ILE A 352 -10.36 -22.01 -8.30
C ILE A 352 -8.85 -21.74 -8.39
N SER A 353 -8.05 -22.24 -7.46
CA SER A 353 -6.61 -21.97 -7.39
C SER A 353 -5.83 -22.41 -8.64
N GLY A 354 -6.37 -23.40 -9.37
CA GLY A 354 -5.84 -23.88 -10.65
C GLY A 354 -6.22 -23.06 -11.88
N CYS A 355 -7.18 -22.12 -11.77
CA CYS A 355 -7.60 -21.29 -12.92
C CYS A 355 -6.50 -20.34 -13.37
N ARG A 356 -6.31 -20.21 -14.68
CA ARG A 356 -5.29 -19.31 -15.27
C ARG A 356 -5.87 -18.38 -16.35
N ALA A 357 -7.10 -18.63 -16.80
CA ALA A 357 -7.84 -17.78 -17.72
C ALA A 357 -9.26 -17.51 -17.18
N PHE A 358 -9.88 -16.41 -17.63
CA PHE A 358 -11.27 -16.10 -17.25
C PHE A 358 -12.25 -17.22 -17.61
N ALA A 359 -11.99 -17.93 -18.72
CA ALA A 359 -12.81 -19.04 -19.17
C ALA A 359 -12.74 -20.28 -18.25
N ASP A 360 -11.72 -20.39 -17.41
CA ASP A 360 -11.56 -21.48 -16.45
C ASP A 360 -12.41 -21.27 -15.19
N LEU A 361 -12.87 -20.03 -14.95
CA LEU A 361 -13.63 -19.68 -13.76
C LEU A 361 -15.07 -20.24 -13.85
N PRO A 362 -15.63 -20.70 -12.72
CA PRO A 362 -17.05 -21.00 -12.63
C PRO A 362 -17.92 -19.80 -13.03
N VAL A 363 -19.07 -20.07 -13.63
CA VAL A 363 -20.00 -19.02 -14.10
C VAL A 363 -20.39 -18.07 -12.96
N GLN A 364 -20.63 -18.60 -11.75
CA GLN A 364 -20.98 -17.80 -10.57
C GLN A 364 -19.84 -16.85 -10.18
N ALA A 365 -18.57 -17.31 -10.27
CA ALA A 365 -17.42 -16.43 -10.01
C ALA A 365 -17.32 -15.30 -11.05
N ILE A 366 -17.59 -15.61 -12.32
CA ILE A 366 -17.65 -14.58 -13.38
C ILE A 366 -18.77 -13.58 -13.11
N ILE A 367 -19.97 -14.05 -12.75
CA ILE A 367 -21.12 -13.21 -12.39
C ILE A 367 -20.74 -12.30 -11.21
N TYR A 368 -20.12 -12.85 -10.17
CA TYR A 368 -19.65 -12.09 -9.03
C TYR A 368 -18.70 -10.97 -9.44
N ILE A 369 -17.65 -11.28 -10.23
CA ILE A 369 -16.69 -10.30 -10.71
C ILE A 369 -17.39 -9.17 -11.51
N ARG A 370 -18.28 -9.53 -12.42
CA ARG A 370 -19.02 -8.55 -13.25
C ARG A 370 -19.94 -7.67 -12.41
N TYR A 371 -20.58 -8.24 -11.41
CA TYR A 371 -21.42 -7.48 -10.51
C TYR A 371 -20.61 -6.50 -9.66
N LEU A 372 -19.44 -6.92 -9.17
CA LEU A 372 -18.54 -5.98 -8.49
C LEU A 372 -18.09 -4.83 -9.41
N GLU A 373 -17.75 -5.09 -10.66
CA GLU A 373 -17.41 -4.04 -11.65
C GLU A 373 -18.53 -3.01 -11.81
N GLU A 374 -19.76 -3.48 -11.94
CA GLU A 374 -20.93 -2.62 -12.05
C GLU A 374 -21.11 -1.75 -10.80
N LEU A 375 -21.02 -2.35 -9.63
CA LEU A 375 -21.20 -1.66 -8.35
C LEU A 375 -20.13 -0.61 -8.06
N VAL A 376 -18.87 -0.85 -8.42
CA VAL A 376 -17.76 0.07 -8.13
C VAL A 376 -17.45 1.03 -9.27
N GLY A 377 -17.90 0.74 -10.49
CA GLY A 377 -17.78 1.63 -11.66
C GLY A 377 -16.41 1.63 -12.31
N ALA A 378 -15.60 0.57 -12.17
CA ALA A 378 -14.29 0.42 -12.81
C ALA A 378 -14.02 -1.04 -13.21
N PRO A 379 -13.28 -1.31 -14.31
CA PRO A 379 -13.07 -2.66 -14.82
C PRO A 379 -12.09 -3.45 -13.95
N ILE A 380 -12.42 -4.71 -13.64
CA ILE A 380 -11.54 -5.66 -12.99
C ILE A 380 -10.72 -6.37 -14.08
N THR A 381 -9.41 -6.10 -14.13
CA THR A 381 -8.50 -6.61 -15.16
C THR A 381 -7.55 -7.69 -14.66
N TYR A 382 -7.35 -7.76 -13.36
CA TYR A 382 -6.55 -8.80 -12.71
C TYR A 382 -7.35 -9.44 -11.59
N VAL A 383 -7.31 -10.77 -11.51
CA VAL A 383 -8.01 -11.54 -10.47
C VAL A 383 -7.04 -12.53 -9.85
N SER A 384 -6.85 -12.45 -8.53
CA SER A 384 -6.05 -13.41 -7.78
C SER A 384 -6.91 -14.61 -7.35
N VAL A 385 -6.43 -15.80 -7.64
CA VAL A 385 -7.12 -17.08 -7.36
C VAL A 385 -6.35 -17.98 -6.39
N GLY A 386 -5.30 -17.50 -5.77
CA GLY A 386 -4.49 -18.27 -4.81
C GLY A 386 -3.33 -17.43 -4.26
N ALA A 387 -2.48 -17.99 -3.39
CA ALA A 387 -1.36 -17.29 -2.74
C ALA A 387 -0.11 -17.19 -3.62
N GLU A 388 0.07 -18.08 -4.58
CA GLU A 388 1.26 -18.17 -5.43
C GLU A 388 1.41 -16.95 -6.37
N ARG A 389 2.66 -16.61 -6.74
CA ARG A 389 2.99 -15.48 -7.61
C ARG A 389 2.22 -15.51 -8.94
N ASP A 390 2.07 -16.68 -9.54
CA ASP A 390 1.42 -16.92 -10.83
C ASP A 390 -0.09 -17.22 -10.73
N ALA A 391 -0.64 -17.26 -9.50
CA ALA A 391 -2.07 -17.46 -9.26
C ALA A 391 -2.89 -16.18 -9.54
N TYR A 392 -2.69 -15.62 -10.73
CA TYR A 392 -3.42 -14.47 -11.26
C TYR A 392 -3.97 -14.74 -12.65
N ILE A 393 -5.21 -14.31 -12.85
CA ILE A 393 -5.86 -14.26 -14.16
C ILE A 393 -5.83 -12.82 -14.65
N ARG A 394 -5.38 -12.61 -15.89
CA ARG A 394 -5.44 -11.30 -16.58
C ARG A 394 -6.53 -11.33 -17.63
N ASP A 395 -7.47 -10.41 -17.59
CA ASP A 395 -8.43 -10.19 -18.67
C ASP A 395 -7.73 -9.43 -19.81
N SER A 396 -7.23 -10.17 -20.81
CA SER A 396 -6.48 -9.60 -21.93
C SER A 396 -7.33 -8.64 -22.77
N VAL A 397 -8.62 -8.91 -22.91
CA VAL A 397 -9.54 -8.04 -23.67
C VAL A 397 -9.68 -6.67 -23.03
N LYS A 398 -9.75 -6.59 -21.70
CA LYS A 398 -9.86 -5.33 -20.96
C LYS A 398 -8.53 -4.66 -20.69
N ALA A 399 -7.44 -5.41 -20.64
CA ALA A 399 -6.11 -4.88 -20.37
C ALA A 399 -5.54 -4.06 -21.53
N GLU A 400 -6.05 -4.25 -22.75
CA GLU A 400 -5.65 -3.56 -23.98
C GLU A 400 -6.49 -2.30 -24.30
N ILE A 401 -7.63 -2.12 -23.62
CA ILE A 401 -8.49 -0.95 -23.81
C ILE A 401 -7.90 0.20 -22.96
N ARG A 402 -6.77 0.78 -23.41
CA ARG A 402 -6.25 2.16 -23.31
C ARG A 402 -4.74 2.22 -23.52
#